data_e1c425fe96efee49ed3691fe21f202e4
#
_entry.id   e1c425fe96efee49ed3691fe21f202e4
#
_cell.length_a   1.000
_cell.length_b   1.000
_cell.length_c   1.000
_cell.angle_alpha   90.00
_cell.angle_beta   90.00
_cell.angle_gamma   90.00
#
_symmetry.space_group_name_H-M   'P 1'
#
loop_
_entity.id
_entity.type
_entity.pdbx_description
1 polymer ?
#
loop_
_entity_poly.entity_id
_entity_poly.type
_entity_poly.pdbx_seq_one_letter_code
_entity_poly.pdbx_strand_id
1 'polypeptide(L)'
;SATLTDWLYYPAWEEVELSESTAEAGNWLLLPDNGYVSKPLFSALKEAGHKVHIATSAEAACEFLSSGKAQGLNGILHLWGMDLSAEKPDGPLLASLIVVQSFIENNVSGKNWFITKGAQAVVSHDDVSPWQSQFWGFGRTLQAENPGGFGGCVDLDPNATKTLSGLKMLISELCCTSGETEIAFRQEARHIGHLAKIRPFKDLKPSLKLDPNASYLITGGLGSLGLQVAKYLATHGARHLVLTGRSGVSTEYQRTALQTIKAVGAK
;
A
#
# COMPACT_ATOMS: atom_id res chain seq x y z
N SER A 1 4.13 2.67 34.09
CA SER A 1 3.34 3.49 33.15
C SER A 1 3.93 3.35 31.77
N ALA A 2 3.11 3.02 30.76
CA ALA A 2 3.55 2.94 29.37
C ALA A 2 4.09 4.32 28.96
N THR A 3 5.25 4.33 28.33
CA THR A 3 5.85 5.55 27.76
C THR A 3 5.30 5.78 26.35
N LEU A 4 5.38 7.01 25.82
CA LEU A 4 4.92 7.34 24.47
C LEU A 4 5.56 6.41 23.41
N THR A 5 6.82 6.00 23.63
CA THR A 5 7.56 5.08 22.75
C THR A 5 6.93 3.68 22.67
N ASP A 6 6.13 3.29 23.67
CA ASP A 6 5.44 1.98 23.65
C ASP A 6 4.32 1.91 22.60
N TRP A 7 3.91 3.05 22.08
CA TRP A 7 2.83 3.20 21.08
C TRP A 7 3.34 3.49 19.66
N LEU A 8 4.66 3.60 19.50
CA LEU A 8 5.24 3.92 18.19
C LEU A 8 5.68 2.66 17.47
N TYR A 9 5.21 2.54 16.21
CA TYR A 9 5.55 1.47 15.28
C TYR A 9 6.01 2.07 13.95
N TYR A 10 6.78 1.31 13.20
CA TYR A 10 7.18 1.67 11.84
C TYR A 10 7.03 0.45 10.92
N PRO A 11 6.74 0.66 9.62
CA PRO A 11 6.78 -0.41 8.64
C PRO A 11 8.20 -0.96 8.52
N ALA A 12 8.34 -2.26 8.63
CA ALA A 12 9.60 -2.97 8.49
C ALA A 12 9.45 -4.15 7.54
N TRP A 13 10.54 -4.55 6.93
CA TRP A 13 10.63 -5.72 6.08
C TRP A 13 11.61 -6.72 6.69
N GLU A 14 11.23 -7.97 6.69
CA GLU A 14 12.04 -9.08 7.20
C GLU A 14 12.23 -10.10 6.10
N GLU A 15 13.47 -10.54 5.89
CA GLU A 15 13.77 -11.63 4.97
C GLU A 15 13.34 -12.94 5.59
N VAL A 16 12.45 -13.65 4.92
CA VAL A 16 11.87 -14.92 5.40
C VAL A 16 11.79 -15.90 4.24
N GLU A 17 12.39 -17.04 4.39
CA GLU A 17 12.30 -18.11 3.40
C GLU A 17 10.85 -18.57 3.21
N LEU A 18 10.50 -18.87 1.97
CA LEU A 18 9.21 -19.48 1.66
C LEU A 18 9.30 -20.99 1.96
N SER A 19 8.37 -21.50 2.74
CA SER A 19 8.24 -22.93 2.94
C SER A 19 7.90 -23.61 1.61
N GLU A 20 8.54 -24.74 1.32
CA GLU A 20 8.20 -25.52 0.14
C GLU A 20 6.71 -25.87 0.16
N SER A 21 6.00 -25.51 -0.90
CA SER A 21 4.59 -25.82 -1.07
C SER A 21 4.44 -26.88 -2.16
N THR A 22 3.75 -27.94 -1.83
CA THR A 22 3.27 -28.96 -2.79
C THR A 22 1.85 -28.63 -3.25
N ALA A 23 1.62 -27.37 -3.67
CA ALA A 23 0.28 -26.95 -4.02
C ALA A 23 -0.21 -27.63 -5.29
N GLU A 24 -1.48 -28.04 -5.26
CA GLU A 24 -2.21 -28.54 -6.42
C GLU A 24 -2.37 -27.44 -7.48
N ALA A 25 -2.57 -27.87 -8.72
CA ALA A 25 -2.79 -26.95 -9.85
C ALA A 25 -4.03 -26.08 -9.62
N GLY A 26 -3.85 -24.78 -9.62
CA GLY A 26 -4.91 -23.79 -9.35
C GLY A 26 -5.59 -23.26 -10.61
N ASN A 27 -6.70 -22.56 -10.42
CA ASN A 27 -7.46 -21.84 -11.45
C ASN A 27 -7.38 -20.33 -11.19
N TRP A 28 -6.86 -19.57 -12.16
CA TRP A 28 -6.52 -18.16 -12.00
C TRP A 28 -7.17 -17.26 -13.04
N LEU A 29 -7.61 -16.09 -12.67
CA LEU A 29 -7.96 -15.00 -13.58
C LEU A 29 -6.81 -14.00 -13.59
N LEU A 30 -6.18 -13.79 -14.74
CA LEU A 30 -5.10 -12.85 -14.94
C LEU A 30 -5.63 -11.56 -15.57
N LEU A 31 -5.42 -10.43 -14.92
CA LEU A 31 -5.66 -9.08 -15.41
C LEU A 31 -4.30 -8.51 -15.85
N PRO A 32 -3.96 -8.57 -17.14
CA PRO A 32 -2.59 -8.41 -17.61
C PRO A 32 -2.14 -6.95 -17.63
N ASP A 33 -0.85 -6.71 -17.35
CA ASP A 33 -0.13 -5.49 -17.71
C ASP A 33 0.12 -5.44 -19.23
N ASN A 34 0.79 -4.41 -19.72
CA ASN A 34 1.16 -4.28 -21.13
C ASN A 34 2.14 -5.37 -21.65
N GLY A 35 2.32 -6.45 -20.90
CA GLY A 35 2.96 -7.68 -21.32
C GLY A 35 4.40 -7.88 -20.84
N TYR A 36 4.93 -7.01 -19.99
CA TYR A 36 6.27 -7.16 -19.43
C TYR A 36 6.34 -8.32 -18.42
N VAL A 37 5.31 -8.47 -17.58
CA VAL A 37 5.23 -9.50 -16.56
C VAL A 37 4.15 -10.53 -16.89
N SER A 38 2.99 -10.10 -17.38
CA SER A 38 1.85 -10.99 -17.63
C SER A 38 2.14 -12.09 -18.63
N LYS A 39 2.86 -11.82 -19.75
CA LYS A 39 3.18 -12.85 -20.74
C LYS A 39 4.07 -13.97 -20.17
N PRO A 40 5.24 -13.67 -19.58
CA PRO A 40 6.05 -14.73 -18.98
C PRO A 40 5.37 -15.39 -17.77
N LEU A 41 4.58 -14.64 -16.96
CA LEU A 41 3.82 -15.22 -15.85
C LEU A 41 2.75 -16.21 -16.36
N PHE A 42 2.02 -15.85 -17.41
CA PHE A 42 1.05 -16.77 -18.02
C PHE A 42 1.70 -18.08 -18.47
N SER A 43 2.84 -18.00 -19.16
CA SER A 43 3.59 -19.18 -19.60
C SER A 43 4.05 -20.04 -18.43
N ALA A 44 4.63 -19.40 -17.41
CA ALA A 44 5.14 -20.11 -16.24
C ALA A 44 4.01 -20.77 -15.40
N LEU A 45 2.85 -20.12 -15.26
CA LEU A 45 1.67 -20.72 -14.62
C LEU A 45 1.15 -21.92 -15.41
N LYS A 46 1.12 -21.83 -16.74
CA LYS A 46 0.71 -22.95 -17.60
C LYS A 46 1.67 -24.14 -17.53
N GLU A 47 2.96 -23.86 -17.55
CA GLU A 47 4.01 -24.89 -17.40
C GLU A 47 3.94 -25.58 -16.02
N ALA A 48 3.55 -24.84 -14.98
CA ALA A 48 3.28 -25.39 -13.66
C ALA A 48 1.93 -26.14 -13.53
N GLY A 49 1.17 -26.27 -14.63
CA GLY A 49 -0.08 -27.02 -14.68
C GLY A 49 -1.32 -26.24 -14.29
N HIS A 50 -1.21 -24.94 -14.00
CA HIS A 50 -2.36 -24.12 -13.64
C HIS A 50 -3.27 -23.79 -14.81
N LYS A 51 -4.57 -23.68 -14.53
CA LYS A 51 -5.55 -23.12 -15.46
C LYS A 51 -5.54 -21.60 -15.34
N VAL A 52 -5.38 -20.89 -16.47
CA VAL A 52 -5.32 -19.43 -16.49
C VAL A 52 -6.31 -18.87 -17.50
N HIS A 53 -7.18 -17.99 -17.04
CA HIS A 53 -8.06 -17.16 -17.83
C HIS A 53 -7.50 -15.75 -17.90
N ILE A 54 -7.76 -15.03 -18.99
CA ILE A 54 -7.29 -13.66 -19.18
C ILE A 54 -8.48 -12.76 -19.42
N ALA A 55 -8.54 -11.63 -18.70
CA ALA A 55 -9.45 -10.53 -18.98
C ALA A 55 -8.65 -9.22 -19.13
N THR A 56 -8.77 -8.60 -20.30
CA THR A 56 -8.00 -7.40 -20.65
C THR A 56 -8.71 -6.10 -20.32
N SER A 57 -9.95 -6.17 -19.83
CA SER A 57 -10.73 -5.01 -19.35
C SER A 57 -11.56 -5.38 -18.12
N ALA A 58 -12.04 -4.37 -17.42
CA ALA A 58 -12.91 -4.58 -16.25
C ALA A 58 -14.24 -5.24 -16.66
N GLU A 59 -14.80 -4.87 -17.81
CA GLU A 59 -16.04 -5.44 -18.33
C GLU A 59 -15.86 -6.94 -18.60
N ALA A 60 -14.80 -7.34 -19.29
CA ALA A 60 -14.51 -8.75 -19.58
C ALA A 60 -14.27 -9.56 -18.29
N ALA A 61 -13.64 -8.96 -17.28
CA ALA A 61 -13.45 -9.59 -15.98
C ALA A 61 -14.80 -9.77 -15.26
N CYS A 62 -15.66 -8.74 -15.25
CA CYS A 62 -16.99 -8.83 -14.63
C CYS A 62 -17.90 -9.86 -15.32
N GLU A 63 -17.88 -9.93 -16.66
CA GLU A 63 -18.58 -10.98 -17.40
C GLU A 63 -18.08 -12.38 -17.03
N PHE A 64 -16.77 -12.55 -16.88
CA PHE A 64 -16.20 -13.83 -16.44
C PHE A 64 -16.64 -14.17 -15.02
N LEU A 65 -16.62 -13.21 -14.08
CA LEU A 65 -16.98 -13.42 -12.68
C LEU A 65 -18.47 -13.74 -12.49
N SER A 66 -19.35 -13.12 -13.28
CA SER A 66 -20.79 -13.39 -13.27
C SER A 66 -21.17 -14.69 -13.97
N SER A 67 -20.28 -15.24 -14.81
CA SER A 67 -20.50 -16.52 -15.47
C SER A 67 -20.16 -17.69 -14.54
N GLY A 68 -20.81 -18.82 -14.67
CA GLY A 68 -20.48 -20.03 -13.89
C GLY A 68 -19.03 -20.53 -14.06
N LYS A 69 -18.24 -19.92 -14.94
CA LYS A 69 -16.81 -20.24 -15.17
C LYS A 69 -15.89 -19.80 -14.03
N ALA A 70 -16.33 -18.86 -13.19
CA ALA A 70 -15.59 -18.38 -12.03
C ALA A 70 -15.65 -19.33 -10.83
N GLN A 71 -16.46 -20.38 -10.88
CA GLN A 71 -16.50 -21.39 -9.82
C GLN A 71 -15.15 -22.12 -9.70
N GLY A 72 -14.68 -22.30 -8.46
CA GLY A 72 -13.39 -22.93 -8.19
C GLY A 72 -12.19 -22.08 -8.58
N LEU A 73 -12.35 -20.76 -8.70
CA LEU A 73 -11.24 -19.83 -8.90
C LEU A 73 -10.38 -19.77 -7.63
N ASN A 74 -9.06 -19.97 -7.77
CA ASN A 74 -8.12 -19.79 -6.66
C ASN A 74 -7.85 -18.32 -6.39
N GLY A 75 -7.85 -17.51 -7.44
CA GLY A 75 -7.71 -16.06 -7.28
C GLY A 75 -7.64 -15.27 -8.58
N ILE A 76 -7.59 -13.96 -8.38
CA ILE A 76 -7.43 -12.95 -9.42
C ILE A 76 -6.07 -12.29 -9.26
N LEU A 77 -5.28 -12.24 -10.32
CA LEU A 77 -3.97 -11.61 -10.36
C LEU A 77 -4.09 -10.25 -11.04
N HIS A 78 -4.06 -9.17 -10.27
CA HIS A 78 -4.14 -7.79 -10.76
C HIS A 78 -2.75 -7.27 -11.08
N LEU A 79 -2.41 -7.17 -12.38
CA LEU A 79 -1.14 -6.60 -12.85
C LEU A 79 -1.31 -5.20 -13.46
N TRP A 80 -2.53 -4.70 -13.58
CA TRP A 80 -2.79 -3.36 -14.16
C TRP A 80 -2.06 -2.24 -13.43
N GLY A 81 -1.72 -2.43 -12.16
CA GLY A 81 -0.93 -1.48 -11.37
C GLY A 81 0.46 -1.18 -11.95
N MET A 82 1.01 -2.12 -12.72
CA MET A 82 2.32 -1.95 -13.36
C MET A 82 2.31 -0.95 -14.52
N ASP A 83 1.12 -0.64 -15.06
CA ASP A 83 0.93 0.32 -16.15
C ASP A 83 0.68 1.75 -15.64
N LEU A 84 0.69 1.96 -14.31
CA LEU A 84 0.52 3.27 -13.71
C LEU A 84 1.75 4.16 -13.93
N SER A 85 1.49 5.38 -14.34
CA SER A 85 2.49 6.43 -14.53
C SER A 85 1.92 7.80 -14.16
N ALA A 86 2.75 8.82 -14.22
CA ALA A 86 2.31 10.21 -14.04
C ALA A 86 1.21 10.64 -15.02
N GLU A 87 1.21 10.06 -16.24
CA GLU A 87 0.21 10.37 -17.28
C GLU A 87 -1.10 9.59 -17.11
N LYS A 88 -1.06 8.45 -16.37
CA LYS A 88 -2.21 7.58 -16.12
C LYS A 88 -2.25 7.19 -14.64
N PRO A 89 -2.59 8.13 -13.75
CA PRO A 89 -2.40 7.90 -12.32
C PRO A 89 -3.48 7.06 -11.63
N ASP A 90 -4.66 6.89 -12.20
CA ASP A 90 -5.84 6.35 -11.51
C ASP A 90 -6.69 5.32 -12.28
N GLY A 91 -6.64 5.29 -13.60
CA GLY A 91 -7.48 4.40 -14.41
C GLY A 91 -7.39 2.91 -14.03
N PRO A 92 -6.18 2.31 -13.95
CA PRO A 92 -6.00 0.93 -13.54
C PRO A 92 -6.52 0.60 -12.14
N LEU A 93 -6.42 1.52 -11.20
CA LEU A 93 -6.94 1.33 -9.84
C LEU A 93 -8.47 1.27 -9.83
N LEU A 94 -9.13 2.18 -10.55
CA LEU A 94 -10.60 2.19 -10.70
C LEU A 94 -11.09 0.91 -11.37
N ALA A 95 -10.42 0.47 -12.43
CA ALA A 95 -10.74 -0.79 -13.10
C ALA A 95 -10.63 -2.00 -12.15
N SER A 96 -9.57 -2.05 -11.33
CA SER A 96 -9.41 -3.10 -10.31
C SER A 96 -10.47 -3.03 -9.22
N LEU A 97 -10.89 -1.84 -8.80
CA LEU A 97 -11.99 -1.66 -7.85
C LEU A 97 -13.30 -2.26 -8.39
N ILE A 98 -13.64 -1.98 -9.65
CA ILE A 98 -14.83 -2.52 -10.31
C ILE A 98 -14.79 -4.06 -10.32
N VAL A 99 -13.64 -4.66 -10.63
CA VAL A 99 -13.46 -6.11 -10.62
C VAL A 99 -13.63 -6.69 -9.21
N VAL A 100 -13.05 -6.05 -8.19
CA VAL A 100 -13.19 -6.49 -6.80
C VAL A 100 -14.64 -6.39 -6.32
N GLN A 101 -15.37 -5.33 -6.69
CA GLN A 101 -16.80 -5.21 -6.39
C GLN A 101 -17.58 -6.35 -7.03
N SER A 102 -17.36 -6.62 -8.32
CA SER A 102 -18.00 -7.74 -9.01
C SER A 102 -17.65 -9.11 -8.41
N PHE A 103 -16.39 -9.30 -7.97
CA PHE A 103 -15.96 -10.50 -7.25
C PHE A 103 -16.79 -10.72 -5.97
N ILE A 104 -16.98 -9.67 -5.18
CA ILE A 104 -17.76 -9.71 -3.91
C ILE A 104 -19.24 -9.95 -4.21
N GLU A 105 -19.83 -9.19 -5.13
CA GLU A 105 -21.25 -9.26 -5.51
C GLU A 105 -21.66 -10.66 -6.02
N ASN A 106 -20.78 -11.31 -6.79
CA ASN A 106 -21.03 -12.65 -7.31
C ASN A 106 -20.62 -13.78 -6.34
N ASN A 107 -20.20 -13.45 -5.11
CA ASN A 107 -19.74 -14.43 -4.10
C ASN A 107 -18.72 -15.43 -4.65
N VAL A 108 -17.78 -14.95 -5.48
CA VAL A 108 -16.76 -15.79 -6.07
C VAL A 108 -15.77 -16.24 -5.00
N SER A 109 -15.48 -17.54 -4.97
CA SER A 109 -14.42 -18.07 -4.11
C SER A 109 -13.03 -17.67 -4.64
N GLY A 110 -12.01 -17.71 -3.78
CA GLY A 110 -10.65 -17.35 -4.15
C GLY A 110 -10.23 -16.00 -3.57
N LYS A 111 -9.12 -15.47 -4.05
CA LYS A 111 -8.48 -14.29 -3.46
C LYS A 111 -8.01 -13.31 -4.51
N ASN A 112 -8.04 -12.02 -4.19
CA ASN A 112 -7.48 -10.95 -5.01
C ASN A 112 -6.02 -10.71 -4.61
N TRP A 113 -5.12 -10.78 -5.58
CA TRP A 113 -3.69 -10.53 -5.44
C TRP A 113 -3.30 -9.30 -6.27
N PHE A 114 -2.66 -8.32 -5.65
CA PHE A 114 -2.18 -7.13 -6.34
C PHE A 114 -0.68 -7.23 -6.54
N ILE A 115 -0.27 -7.28 -7.82
CA ILE A 115 1.12 -7.44 -8.21
C ILE A 115 1.66 -6.10 -8.69
N THR A 116 2.72 -5.63 -8.05
CA THR A 116 3.42 -4.37 -8.37
C THR A 116 4.90 -4.63 -8.60
N LYS A 117 5.62 -3.62 -9.05
CA LYS A 117 7.07 -3.67 -9.25
C LYS A 117 7.72 -2.38 -8.78
N GLY A 118 8.45 -2.45 -7.67
CA GLY A 118 9.08 -1.28 -7.05
C GLY A 118 8.09 -0.30 -6.44
N ALA A 119 7.00 -0.79 -5.83
CA ALA A 119 6.01 0.04 -5.15
C ALA A 119 6.36 0.32 -3.69
N GLN A 120 7.31 -0.42 -3.11
CA GLN A 120 7.69 -0.34 -1.71
C GLN A 120 9.20 -0.16 -1.52
N ALA A 121 9.58 0.60 -0.50
CA ALA A 121 10.96 0.68 -0.03
C ALA A 121 11.25 -0.53 0.89
N VAL A 122 11.84 -1.56 0.35
CA VAL A 122 12.16 -2.81 1.06
C VAL A 122 13.60 -2.80 1.54
N VAL A 123 14.51 -2.41 0.65
CA VAL A 123 15.94 -2.24 0.95
C VAL A 123 16.35 -0.77 0.78
N SER A 124 17.48 -0.40 1.38
CA SER A 124 17.93 1.01 1.49
C SER A 124 18.16 1.75 0.17
N HIS A 125 18.21 1.02 -0.95
CA HIS A 125 18.50 1.56 -2.26
C HIS A 125 17.34 1.46 -3.25
N ASP A 126 16.15 1.12 -2.76
CA ASP A 126 14.96 1.01 -3.62
C ASP A 126 14.52 2.39 -4.13
N ASP A 127 14.38 2.48 -5.43
CA ASP A 127 13.70 3.61 -6.07
C ASP A 127 12.21 3.28 -6.20
N VAL A 128 11.40 3.97 -5.42
CA VAL A 128 9.98 3.64 -5.26
C VAL A 128 9.13 4.34 -6.30
N SER A 129 8.30 3.57 -7.01
CA SER A 129 7.23 4.10 -7.86
C SER A 129 6.00 4.50 -7.01
N PRO A 130 5.77 5.79 -6.75
CA PRO A 130 4.63 6.22 -5.94
C PRO A 130 3.28 5.89 -6.59
N TRP A 131 3.24 5.78 -7.90
CA TRP A 131 2.03 5.47 -8.65
C TRP A 131 1.51 4.06 -8.38
N GLN A 132 2.40 3.08 -8.31
CA GLN A 132 2.04 1.70 -8.01
C GLN A 132 1.69 1.49 -6.52
N SER A 133 2.19 2.34 -5.63
CA SER A 133 1.90 2.26 -4.18
C SER A 133 0.41 2.44 -3.85
N GLN A 134 -0.39 3.00 -4.76
CA GLN A 134 -1.84 3.10 -4.61
C GLN A 134 -2.50 1.72 -4.44
N PHE A 135 -2.00 0.69 -5.13
CA PHE A 135 -2.51 -0.68 -4.99
C PHE A 135 -2.27 -1.27 -3.62
N TRP A 136 -1.22 -0.84 -2.93
CA TRP A 136 -0.95 -1.25 -1.55
C TRP A 136 -1.94 -0.62 -0.57
N GLY A 137 -2.28 0.66 -0.76
CA GLY A 137 -3.35 1.30 0.01
C GLY A 137 -4.70 0.63 -0.23
N PHE A 138 -5.02 0.33 -1.47
CA PHE A 138 -6.24 -0.39 -1.84
C PHE A 138 -6.27 -1.81 -1.26
N GLY A 139 -5.19 -2.56 -1.36
CA GLY A 139 -5.07 -3.91 -0.80
C GLY A 139 -5.28 -3.93 0.72
N ARG A 140 -4.69 -2.99 1.46
CA ARG A 140 -4.92 -2.85 2.91
C ARG A 140 -6.38 -2.54 3.25
N THR A 141 -7.05 -1.73 2.43
CA THR A 141 -8.49 -1.47 2.59
C THR A 141 -9.29 -2.75 2.35
N LEU A 142 -9.00 -3.48 1.26
CA LEU A 142 -9.67 -4.73 0.97
C LEU A 142 -9.43 -5.78 2.06
N GLN A 143 -8.23 -5.88 2.60
CA GLN A 143 -7.92 -6.76 3.73
C GLN A 143 -8.78 -6.44 4.96
N ALA A 144 -9.02 -5.17 5.24
CA ALA A 144 -9.84 -4.75 6.37
C ALA A 144 -11.34 -5.01 6.15
N GLU A 145 -11.84 -4.82 4.92
CA GLU A 145 -13.26 -4.93 4.58
C GLU A 145 -13.68 -6.36 4.19
N ASN A 146 -12.80 -7.09 3.48
CA ASN A 146 -13.06 -8.45 3.01
C ASN A 146 -11.80 -9.33 3.12
N PRO A 147 -11.38 -9.70 4.34
CA PRO A 147 -10.16 -10.48 4.57
C PRO A 147 -10.20 -11.85 3.89
N GLY A 148 -11.37 -12.46 3.73
CA GLY A 148 -11.56 -13.75 3.05
C GLY A 148 -11.25 -13.70 1.56
N GLY A 149 -11.53 -12.57 0.92
CA GLY A 149 -11.31 -12.32 -0.51
C GLY A 149 -9.97 -11.65 -0.84
N PHE A 150 -9.13 -11.34 0.16
CA PHE A 150 -7.82 -10.76 -0.03
C PHE A 150 -6.70 -11.81 0.04
N GLY A 151 -5.87 -11.88 -0.99
CA GLY A 151 -4.69 -12.75 -1.05
C GLY A 151 -3.44 -12.06 -0.54
N GLY A 152 -3.15 -10.90 -1.08
CA GLY A 152 -2.00 -10.10 -0.69
C GLY A 152 -1.59 -9.08 -1.75
N CYS A 153 -0.64 -8.25 -1.37
CA CYS A 153 0.14 -7.40 -2.26
C CYS A 153 1.54 -8.00 -2.42
N VAL A 154 1.99 -8.16 -3.66
CA VAL A 154 3.33 -8.68 -3.96
C VAL A 154 4.09 -7.64 -4.79
N ASP A 155 5.23 -7.19 -4.29
CA ASP A 155 6.08 -6.21 -4.97
C ASP A 155 7.31 -6.89 -5.57
N LEU A 156 7.35 -6.94 -6.89
CA LEU A 156 8.47 -7.51 -7.63
C LEU A 156 9.69 -6.59 -7.58
N ASP A 157 10.87 -7.18 -7.67
CA ASP A 157 12.13 -6.45 -7.70
C ASP A 157 12.20 -5.52 -8.94
N PRO A 158 12.31 -4.18 -8.76
CA PRO A 158 12.42 -3.25 -9.87
C PRO A 158 13.71 -3.44 -10.68
N ASN A 159 14.76 -3.97 -10.05
CA ASN A 159 16.08 -4.14 -10.62
C ASN A 159 16.34 -5.56 -11.17
N ALA A 160 15.36 -6.47 -11.07
CA ALA A 160 15.55 -7.84 -11.53
C ALA A 160 15.86 -7.89 -13.04
N THR A 161 17.06 -8.31 -13.37
CA THR A 161 17.50 -8.56 -14.75
C THR A 161 16.98 -9.89 -15.30
N LYS A 162 16.67 -10.83 -14.39
CA LYS A 162 16.12 -12.15 -14.71
C LYS A 162 14.66 -12.23 -14.23
N THR A 163 13.74 -11.99 -15.12
CA THR A 163 12.31 -12.07 -14.83
C THR A 163 11.87 -13.47 -14.34
N LEU A 164 12.56 -14.53 -14.74
CA LEU A 164 12.17 -15.92 -14.46
C LEU A 164 12.32 -16.33 -12.99
N SER A 165 13.34 -15.87 -12.25
CA SER A 165 13.48 -16.23 -10.82
C SER A 165 12.39 -15.58 -9.98
N GLY A 166 12.12 -14.31 -10.18
CA GLY A 166 11.04 -13.58 -9.52
C GLY A 166 9.65 -14.18 -9.81
N LEU A 167 9.41 -14.68 -11.03
CA LEU A 167 8.15 -15.32 -11.37
C LEU A 167 7.98 -16.69 -10.71
N LYS A 168 9.04 -17.47 -10.56
CA LYS A 168 8.98 -18.72 -9.80
C LYS A 168 8.65 -18.46 -8.33
N MET A 169 9.27 -17.46 -7.72
CA MET A 169 8.96 -17.05 -6.34
C MET A 169 7.51 -16.58 -6.23
N LEU A 170 7.01 -15.79 -7.18
CA LEU A 170 5.61 -15.37 -7.23
C LEU A 170 4.66 -16.57 -7.30
N ILE A 171 4.91 -17.54 -8.18
CA ILE A 171 4.06 -18.73 -8.31
C ILE A 171 4.08 -19.54 -7.00
N SER A 172 5.25 -19.72 -6.40
CA SER A 172 5.38 -20.39 -5.11
C SER A 172 4.59 -19.67 -4.02
N GLU A 173 4.63 -18.34 -3.98
CA GLU A 173 3.85 -17.52 -3.03
C GLU A 173 2.34 -17.68 -3.24
N LEU A 174 1.87 -17.60 -4.48
CA LEU A 174 0.44 -17.78 -4.82
C LEU A 174 -0.09 -19.15 -4.40
N CYS A 175 0.78 -20.14 -4.34
CA CYS A 175 0.46 -21.51 -3.96
C CYS A 175 0.73 -21.79 -2.48
N CYS A 176 1.37 -20.88 -1.75
CA CYS A 176 1.70 -21.02 -0.34
C CYS A 176 0.51 -20.65 0.55
N THR A 177 0.42 -21.27 1.70
CA THR A 177 -0.57 -21.00 2.75
C THR A 177 0.04 -20.24 3.93
N SER A 178 1.09 -19.46 3.71
CA SER A 178 1.80 -18.74 4.78
C SER A 178 0.90 -17.77 5.56
N GLY A 179 -0.16 -17.26 4.92
CA GLY A 179 -1.05 -16.27 5.51
C GLY A 179 -0.49 -14.84 5.44
N GLU A 180 0.73 -14.67 4.93
CA GLU A 180 1.32 -13.35 4.75
C GLU A 180 0.63 -12.60 3.60
N THR A 181 0.47 -11.30 3.77
CA THR A 181 -0.30 -10.47 2.83
C THR A 181 0.47 -9.26 2.28
N GLU A 182 1.61 -8.94 2.85
CA GLU A 182 2.53 -7.91 2.37
C GLU A 182 3.88 -8.55 2.04
N ILE A 183 4.12 -8.83 0.76
CA ILE A 183 5.26 -9.60 0.28
C ILE A 183 6.06 -8.76 -0.72
N ALA A 184 7.37 -8.82 -0.64
CA ALA A 184 8.25 -8.23 -1.65
C ALA A 184 9.40 -9.16 -1.98
N PHE A 185 9.83 -9.13 -3.24
CA PHE A 185 11.02 -9.84 -3.68
C PHE A 185 12.12 -8.84 -4.00
N ARG A 186 13.32 -9.05 -3.43
CA ARG A 186 14.52 -8.25 -3.71
C ARG A 186 15.72 -9.17 -3.76
N GLN A 187 16.55 -9.03 -4.78
CA GLN A 187 17.81 -9.79 -4.91
C GLN A 187 17.62 -11.31 -4.74
N GLU A 188 16.54 -11.85 -5.30
CA GLU A 188 16.16 -13.28 -5.19
C GLU A 188 15.78 -13.73 -3.76
N ALA A 189 15.63 -12.80 -2.81
CA ALA A 189 15.11 -13.04 -1.47
C ALA A 189 13.65 -12.59 -1.32
N ARG A 190 12.91 -13.32 -0.48
CA ARG A 190 11.54 -13.01 -0.08
C ARG A 190 11.54 -12.18 1.18
N HIS A 191 10.79 -11.09 1.18
CA HIS A 191 10.59 -10.22 2.34
C HIS A 191 9.11 -10.14 2.68
N ILE A 192 8.79 -10.13 3.96
CA ILE A 192 7.45 -9.88 4.49
C ILE A 192 7.39 -8.52 5.19
N GLY A 193 6.32 -7.77 4.92
CA GLY A 193 6.05 -6.48 5.54
C GLY A 193 5.31 -6.64 6.86
N HIS A 194 5.76 -5.94 7.89
CA HIS A 194 5.09 -5.93 9.19
C HIS A 194 5.30 -4.61 9.93
N LEU A 195 4.53 -4.39 10.98
CA LEU A 195 4.74 -3.26 11.89
C LEU A 195 5.70 -3.66 13.00
N ALA A 196 6.90 -3.11 12.98
CA ALA A 196 7.88 -3.26 14.02
C ALA A 196 7.73 -2.18 15.09
N LYS A 197 7.86 -2.55 16.36
CA LYS A 197 7.85 -1.61 17.46
C LYS A 197 9.15 -0.79 17.47
N ILE A 198 9.03 0.53 17.56
CA ILE A 198 10.20 1.39 17.73
C ILE A 198 10.84 1.06 19.08
N ARG A 199 12.10 0.63 19.05
CA ARG A 199 12.88 0.50 20.28
C ARG A 199 13.15 1.90 20.85
N PRO A 200 13.09 2.11 22.17
CA PRO A 200 13.34 3.42 22.74
C PRO A 200 14.70 3.94 22.27
N PHE A 201 14.68 5.01 21.51
CA PHE A 201 15.90 5.74 21.19
C PHE A 201 16.33 6.52 22.42
N LYS A 202 17.39 6.07 23.09
CA LYS A 202 17.92 6.74 24.26
C LYS A 202 18.42 8.18 23.98
N ASP A 203 18.61 8.56 22.70
CA ASP A 203 19.31 9.78 22.32
C ASP A 203 18.65 10.62 21.20
N LEU A 204 17.40 10.37 20.83
CA LEU A 204 16.69 11.27 19.91
C LEU A 204 16.31 12.55 20.65
N LYS A 205 17.22 13.51 20.68
CA LYS A 205 16.82 14.90 20.90
C LYS A 205 16.03 15.33 19.65
N PRO A 206 14.76 15.73 19.78
CA PRO A 206 14.01 16.25 18.65
C PRO A 206 14.78 17.46 18.11
N SER A 207 15.40 17.31 16.94
CA SER A 207 16.16 18.39 16.30
C SER A 207 15.27 19.18 15.32
N LEU A 208 14.02 19.41 15.68
CA LEU A 208 13.17 20.30 14.88
C LEU A 208 13.71 21.72 14.99
N LYS A 209 14.51 22.11 14.02
CA LYS A 209 15.00 23.49 13.88
C LYS A 209 13.98 24.26 13.06
N LEU A 210 13.29 25.18 13.71
CA LEU A 210 12.37 26.10 13.04
C LEU A 210 13.09 27.42 12.77
N ASP A 211 12.93 27.93 11.53
CA ASP A 211 13.40 29.26 11.18
C ASP A 211 12.36 30.29 11.65
N PRO A 212 12.72 31.20 12.56
CA PRO A 212 11.78 32.24 13.03
C PRO A 212 11.35 33.23 11.94
N ASN A 213 12.07 33.30 10.81
CA ASN A 213 11.73 34.15 9.69
C ASN A 213 10.90 33.44 8.61
N ALA A 214 10.77 32.10 8.68
CA ALA A 214 9.93 31.33 7.77
C ALA A 214 8.45 31.37 8.18
N SER A 215 7.56 31.26 7.20
CA SER A 215 6.13 31.08 7.42
C SER A 215 5.76 29.61 7.35
N TYR A 216 4.98 29.15 8.32
CA TYR A 216 4.51 27.76 8.42
C TYR A 216 3.01 27.72 8.18
N LEU A 217 2.63 27.02 7.11
CA LEU A 217 1.22 26.83 6.74
C LEU A 217 0.70 25.53 7.37
N ILE A 218 -0.43 25.64 8.09
CA ILE A 218 -1.12 24.50 8.69
C ILE A 218 -2.52 24.42 8.10
N THR A 219 -2.74 23.46 7.22
CA THR A 219 -4.09 23.19 6.69
C THR A 219 -4.94 22.50 7.75
N GLY A 220 -6.22 22.87 7.85
CA GLY A 220 -7.04 22.46 8.99
C GLY A 220 -6.57 23.02 10.32
N GLY A 221 -5.77 24.11 10.29
CA GLY A 221 -5.09 24.71 11.43
C GLY A 221 -6.00 25.23 12.54
N LEU A 222 -7.28 25.44 12.25
CA LEU A 222 -8.32 25.84 13.22
C LEU A 222 -9.03 24.64 13.87
N GLY A 223 -8.74 23.42 13.45
CA GLY A 223 -9.21 22.20 14.12
C GLY A 223 -8.42 21.92 15.41
N SER A 224 -8.92 21.00 16.24
CA SER A 224 -8.29 20.68 17.54
C SER A 224 -6.83 20.23 17.39
N LEU A 225 -6.52 19.34 16.45
CA LEU A 225 -5.17 18.89 16.16
C LEU A 225 -4.30 20.02 15.57
N GLY A 226 -4.84 20.77 14.61
CA GLY A 226 -4.13 21.90 13.99
C GLY A 226 -3.70 22.97 14.99
N LEU A 227 -4.56 23.30 15.95
CA LEU A 227 -4.23 24.23 17.03
C LEU A 227 -3.15 23.69 17.97
N GLN A 228 -3.13 22.39 18.26
CA GLN A 228 -2.05 21.79 19.04
C GLN A 228 -0.71 21.83 18.30
N VAL A 229 -0.72 21.50 17.00
CA VAL A 229 0.47 21.62 16.14
C VAL A 229 0.95 23.08 16.09
N ALA A 230 0.05 24.04 15.89
CA ALA A 230 0.38 25.47 15.87
C ALA A 230 1.02 25.92 17.18
N LYS A 231 0.46 25.50 18.32
CA LYS A 231 1.00 25.79 19.64
C LYS A 231 2.40 25.18 19.81
N TYR A 232 2.57 23.93 19.39
CA TYR A 232 3.86 23.23 19.45
C TYR A 232 4.91 23.97 18.62
N LEU A 233 4.62 24.32 17.37
CA LEU A 233 5.54 25.05 16.50
C LEU A 233 5.89 26.42 17.08
N ALA A 234 4.91 27.17 17.60
CA ALA A 234 5.14 28.47 18.24
C ALA A 234 6.07 28.37 19.44
N THR A 235 5.88 27.38 20.31
CA THR A 235 6.73 27.15 21.49
C THR A 235 8.15 26.71 21.12
N HIS A 236 8.33 26.13 19.91
CA HIS A 236 9.64 25.70 19.41
C HIS A 236 10.29 26.69 18.43
N GLY A 237 9.78 27.92 18.35
CA GLY A 237 10.46 29.01 17.68
C GLY A 237 9.84 29.51 16.38
N ALA A 238 8.77 28.89 15.87
CA ALA A 238 8.03 29.47 14.75
C ALA A 238 7.43 30.82 15.14
N ARG A 239 7.57 31.83 14.27
CA ARG A 239 7.04 33.17 14.52
C ARG A 239 5.95 33.60 13.55
N HIS A 240 5.88 32.98 12.40
CA HIS A 240 4.85 33.26 11.38
C HIS A 240 4.06 31.99 11.07
N LEU A 241 2.80 31.95 11.49
CA LEU A 241 1.90 30.82 11.31
C LEU A 241 0.69 31.23 10.47
N VAL A 242 0.42 30.47 9.42
CA VAL A 242 -0.77 30.63 8.58
C VAL A 242 -1.68 29.42 8.84
N LEU A 243 -2.79 29.65 9.51
CA LEU A 243 -3.77 28.63 9.83
C LEU A 243 -4.95 28.72 8.87
N THR A 244 -5.21 27.66 8.11
CA THR A 244 -6.37 27.63 7.21
C THR A 244 -7.44 26.68 7.70
N GLY A 245 -8.70 26.97 7.38
CA GLY A 245 -9.85 26.15 7.74
C GLY A 245 -11.06 26.56 6.90
N ARG A 246 -12.08 25.69 6.82
CA ARG A 246 -13.31 25.93 6.04
C ARG A 246 -14.16 27.08 6.60
N SER A 247 -14.12 27.28 7.92
CA SER A 247 -15.04 28.17 8.62
C SER A 247 -14.25 29.08 9.54
N GLY A 248 -13.51 29.99 9.25
CA GLY A 248 -12.80 30.92 10.14
C GLY A 248 -12.80 30.58 11.65
N VAL A 249 -12.49 31.54 12.50
CA VAL A 249 -12.52 31.37 13.96
C VAL A 249 -13.95 31.52 14.47
N SER A 250 -14.57 30.46 14.94
CA SER A 250 -15.99 30.43 15.33
C SER A 250 -16.22 30.10 16.82
N THR A 251 -15.29 29.38 17.46
CA THR A 251 -15.48 28.90 18.84
C THR A 251 -14.59 29.64 19.84
N GLU A 252 -15.00 29.63 21.11
CA GLU A 252 -14.22 30.21 22.21
C GLU A 252 -12.90 29.42 22.42
N TYR A 253 -12.94 28.10 22.26
CA TYR A 253 -11.74 27.26 22.29
C TYR A 253 -10.69 27.71 21.28
N GLN A 254 -11.12 28.00 20.03
CA GLN A 254 -10.21 28.50 19.00
C GLN A 254 -9.61 29.85 19.36
N ARG A 255 -10.44 30.78 19.89
CA ARG A 255 -9.98 32.12 20.31
C ARG A 255 -8.92 32.02 21.41
N THR A 256 -9.19 31.22 22.44
CA THR A 256 -8.27 30.99 23.56
C THR A 256 -6.95 30.35 23.09
N ALA A 257 -7.01 29.35 22.21
CA ALA A 257 -5.83 28.71 21.65
C ALA A 257 -4.98 29.71 20.84
N LEU A 258 -5.60 30.55 20.01
CA LEU A 258 -4.90 31.58 19.24
C LEU A 258 -4.28 32.65 20.13
N GLN A 259 -4.94 33.05 21.22
CA GLN A 259 -4.35 33.95 22.21
C GLN A 259 -3.10 33.34 22.86
N THR A 260 -3.15 32.04 23.21
CA THR A 260 -1.99 31.33 23.75
C THR A 260 -0.84 31.28 22.76
N ILE A 261 -1.11 31.02 21.47
CA ILE A 261 -0.11 31.01 20.40
C ILE A 261 0.53 32.38 20.22
N LYS A 262 -0.28 33.45 20.23
CA LYS A 262 0.21 34.85 20.17
C LYS A 262 1.04 35.23 21.39
N ALA A 263 0.67 34.78 22.59
CA ALA A 263 1.38 35.07 23.82
C ALA A 263 2.83 34.53 23.86
N VAL A 264 3.10 33.45 23.08
CA VAL A 264 4.47 32.91 22.92
C VAL A 264 5.24 33.57 21.75
N GLY A 265 4.68 34.64 21.15
CA GLY A 265 5.35 35.47 20.19
C GLY A 265 5.15 35.08 18.72
N ALA A 266 4.25 34.18 18.39
CA ALA A 266 3.87 33.88 17.02
C ALA A 266 2.77 34.84 16.50
N LYS A 267 2.81 35.13 15.21
CA LYS A 267 1.87 36.01 14.48
C LYS A 267 1.02 35.19 13.55
#